data_2d5ebdb7b42f43323e4c23bba9396695
#
_entry.id   2d5ebdb7b42f43323e4c23bba9396695
#
_cell.length_a   1.000
_cell.length_b   1.000
_cell.length_c   1.000
_cell.angle_alpha   90.00
_cell.angle_beta   90.00
_cell.angle_gamma   90.00
#
_symmetry.space_group_name_H-M   'P 1'
#
loop_
_entity.id
_entity.type
_entity.pdbx_description
1 polymer ?
#
loop_
_entity_poly.entity_id
_entity_poly.type
_entity_poly.pdbx_seq_one_letter_code
_entity_poly.pdbx_strand_id
1 'polypeptide(L)'
;DGNASLGLGGFLTQTLPGKKFSLRLASFNDLARSHTYINGEKNRSISLRLREELGLNFRTTGIDMTLKGGFGYYNASNSLPSAVTPATKDYFLGYTTNLTLPLGFAFEGEATYTTSRGYAAGYNQDQLLLSAGLSYSFLAGKKATIRLKGYDLLNSRRSIYQNITAMSSTLEESNTLGRYAMLHFIYRFDSFSGGASRSDLKRQGPPGPPPF
;
A
#
# COMPACT_ATOMS: atom_id res chain seq x y z
N ASP A 1 -22.98 -29.70 0.88
CA ASP A 1 -21.74 -29.34 0.15
C ASP A 1 -21.66 -27.84 -0.05
N GLY A 2 -21.26 -27.10 0.99
CA GLY A 2 -21.22 -25.63 0.97
C GLY A 2 -19.81 -25.07 0.78
N ASN A 3 -19.72 -23.85 0.28
CA ASN A 3 -18.53 -23.03 0.37
C ASN A 3 -18.32 -22.61 1.82
N ALA A 4 -17.08 -22.53 2.27
CA ALA A 4 -16.71 -22.08 3.60
C ALA A 4 -15.41 -21.31 3.54
N SER A 5 -15.28 -20.28 4.36
CA SER A 5 -14.02 -19.58 4.53
C SER A 5 -13.79 -19.24 6.00
N LEU A 6 -12.52 -19.21 6.38
CA LEU A 6 -12.05 -18.77 7.67
C LEU A 6 -10.98 -17.72 7.45
N GLY A 7 -11.24 -16.49 7.85
CA GLY A 7 -10.29 -15.40 7.81
C GLY A 7 -9.85 -15.02 9.21
N LEU A 8 -8.55 -14.89 9.41
CA LEU A 8 -7.94 -14.37 10.62
C LEU A 8 -7.07 -13.17 10.24
N GLY A 9 -7.28 -12.04 10.91
CA GLY A 9 -6.50 -10.85 10.62
C GLY A 9 -6.42 -9.91 11.79
N GLY A 10 -5.32 -9.18 11.85
CA GLY A 10 -5.09 -8.18 12.87
C GLY A 10 -3.81 -7.40 12.65
N PHE A 11 -3.66 -6.35 13.41
CA PHE A 11 -2.43 -5.58 13.47
C PHE A 11 -2.12 -5.16 14.91
N LEU A 12 -0.84 -5.05 15.18
CA LEU A 12 -0.31 -4.51 16.43
C LEU A 12 0.59 -3.33 16.08
N THR A 13 0.44 -2.23 16.78
CA THR A 13 1.38 -1.11 16.70
C THR A 13 1.86 -0.79 18.11
N GLN A 14 3.17 -0.84 18.30
CA GLN A 14 3.82 -0.58 19.59
C GLN A 14 4.85 0.54 19.44
N THR A 15 4.65 1.62 20.19
CA THR A 15 5.68 2.66 20.33
C THR A 15 6.68 2.24 21.38
N LEU A 16 7.97 2.27 21.03
CA LEU A 16 9.06 1.88 21.93
C LEU A 16 9.41 2.98 22.94
N PRO A 17 10.08 2.65 24.04
CA PRO A 17 10.58 3.63 25.00
C PRO A 17 11.39 4.73 24.31
N GLY A 18 11.22 5.99 24.76
CA GLY A 18 11.80 7.16 24.08
C GLY A 18 10.97 7.74 22.93
N LYS A 19 9.85 7.10 22.56
CA LYS A 19 8.83 7.57 21.62
C LYS A 19 9.33 7.94 20.21
N LYS A 20 10.56 7.59 19.87
CA LYS A 20 11.15 7.83 18.54
C LYS A 20 10.92 6.69 17.58
N PHE A 21 10.78 5.49 18.08
CA PHE A 21 10.56 4.29 17.29
C PHE A 21 9.16 3.72 17.53
N SER A 22 8.53 3.24 16.48
CA SER A 22 7.33 2.40 16.59
C SER A 22 7.45 1.19 15.68
N LEU A 23 7.01 0.05 16.20
CA LEU A 23 6.95 -1.22 15.49
C LEU A 23 5.51 -1.50 15.10
N ARG A 24 5.30 -1.94 13.89
CA ARG A 24 4.01 -2.41 13.39
C ARG A 24 4.13 -3.84 12.89
N LEU A 25 3.22 -4.68 13.33
CA LEU A 25 3.01 -6.02 12.81
C LEU A 25 1.61 -6.07 12.23
N ALA A 26 1.44 -6.68 11.06
CA ALA A 26 0.14 -6.97 10.49
C ALA A 26 0.14 -8.38 9.90
N SER A 27 -0.92 -9.12 10.16
CA SER A 27 -1.11 -10.49 9.71
C SER A 27 -2.54 -10.65 9.21
N PHE A 28 -2.73 -11.18 8.01
CA PHE A 28 -4.02 -11.45 7.40
C PHE A 28 -3.96 -12.79 6.68
N ASN A 29 -4.70 -13.75 7.18
CA ASN A 29 -4.66 -15.12 6.73
C ASN A 29 -6.07 -15.59 6.40
N ASP A 30 -6.21 -16.26 5.27
CA ASP A 30 -7.50 -16.77 4.78
C ASP A 30 -7.35 -18.20 4.29
N LEU A 31 -8.24 -19.06 4.76
CA LEU A 31 -8.42 -20.43 4.31
C LEU A 31 -9.83 -20.57 3.75
N ALA A 32 -9.95 -20.91 2.47
CA ALA A 32 -11.26 -21.06 1.84
C ALA A 32 -11.41 -22.43 1.17
N ARG A 33 -12.61 -22.98 1.27
CA ARG A 33 -13.08 -24.14 0.51
C ARG A 33 -14.23 -23.71 -0.38
N SER A 34 -14.13 -23.98 -1.66
CA SER A 34 -15.18 -23.68 -2.63
C SER A 34 -15.48 -24.90 -3.52
N HIS A 35 -16.69 -24.94 -4.04
CA HIS A 35 -17.14 -25.94 -4.98
C HIS A 35 -17.64 -25.23 -6.24
N THR A 36 -17.18 -25.69 -7.38
CA THR A 36 -17.55 -25.16 -8.69
C THR A 36 -17.69 -26.29 -9.69
N TYR A 37 -18.19 -25.98 -10.87
CA TYR A 37 -18.23 -26.90 -12.00
C TYR A 37 -17.32 -26.42 -13.10
N ILE A 38 -16.45 -27.27 -13.61
CA ILE A 38 -15.56 -27.02 -14.73
C ILE A 38 -15.92 -28.04 -15.81
N ASN A 39 -16.41 -27.58 -16.96
CA ASN A 39 -16.88 -28.45 -18.06
C ASN A 39 -17.90 -29.53 -17.62
N GLY A 40 -18.78 -29.16 -16.68
CA GLY A 40 -19.79 -30.09 -16.14
C GLY A 40 -19.31 -30.98 -15.01
N GLU A 41 -18.03 -31.04 -14.70
CA GLU A 41 -17.47 -31.80 -13.60
C GLU A 41 -17.33 -30.97 -12.33
N LYS A 42 -17.71 -31.54 -11.19
CA LYS A 42 -17.62 -30.86 -9.89
C LYS A 42 -16.16 -30.76 -9.44
N ASN A 43 -15.69 -29.53 -9.25
CA ASN A 43 -14.38 -29.23 -8.68
C ASN A 43 -14.52 -28.73 -7.23
N ARG A 44 -13.71 -29.29 -6.32
CA ARG A 44 -13.52 -28.78 -4.97
C ARG A 44 -12.14 -28.12 -4.89
N SER A 45 -12.13 -26.84 -4.54
CA SER A 45 -10.90 -26.08 -4.33
C SER A 45 -10.70 -25.78 -2.84
N ILE A 46 -9.46 -25.91 -2.37
CA ILE A 46 -9.03 -25.43 -1.05
C ILE A 46 -7.90 -24.45 -1.32
N SER A 47 -8.06 -23.22 -0.87
CA SER A 47 -7.04 -22.16 -1.03
C SER A 47 -6.59 -21.61 0.32
N LEU A 48 -5.29 -21.37 0.43
CA LEU A 48 -4.63 -20.71 1.56
C LEU A 48 -4.00 -19.42 1.07
N ARG A 49 -4.29 -18.33 1.75
CA ARG A 49 -3.64 -17.03 1.54
C ARG A 49 -3.05 -16.56 2.86
N LEU A 50 -1.77 -16.24 2.84
CA LEU A 50 -1.05 -15.65 3.97
C LEU A 50 -0.52 -14.28 3.54
N ARG A 51 -0.63 -13.30 4.43
CA ARG A 51 -0.04 -11.95 4.23
C ARG A 51 0.48 -11.44 5.56
N GLU A 52 1.78 -11.29 5.64
CA GLU A 52 2.49 -10.85 6.81
C GLU A 52 3.27 -9.57 6.50
N GLU A 53 3.22 -8.59 7.39
CA GLU A 53 3.94 -7.32 7.25
C GLU A 53 4.58 -6.93 8.58
N LEU A 54 5.83 -6.50 8.51
CA LEU A 54 6.59 -5.88 9.59
C LEU A 54 6.99 -4.48 9.17
N GLY A 55 6.75 -3.49 10.01
CA GLY A 55 7.15 -2.11 9.82
C GLY A 55 7.89 -1.54 11.02
N LEU A 56 8.95 -0.80 10.77
CA LEU A 56 9.67 -0.01 11.74
C LEU A 56 9.64 1.45 11.31
N ASN A 57 9.08 2.31 12.15
CA ASN A 57 9.08 3.75 11.92
C ASN A 57 10.01 4.43 12.94
N PHE A 58 10.82 5.36 12.46
CA PHE A 58 11.63 6.27 13.25
C PHE A 58 11.18 7.69 13.00
N ARG A 59 10.79 8.40 14.06
CA ARG A 59 10.30 9.78 13.97
C ARG A 59 10.92 10.69 15.02
N THR A 60 11.41 11.83 14.55
CA THR A 60 11.88 12.95 15.39
C THR A 60 11.40 14.27 14.80
N THR A 61 11.79 15.40 15.43
CA THR A 61 11.57 16.71 14.84
C THR A 61 12.38 16.82 13.55
N GLY A 62 11.71 16.81 12.40
CA GLY A 62 12.34 16.95 11.09
C GLY A 62 12.82 15.66 10.42
N ILE A 63 12.70 14.50 11.05
CA ILE A 63 13.03 13.20 10.45
C ILE A 63 11.85 12.25 10.65
N ASP A 64 11.34 11.69 9.56
CA ASP A 64 10.37 10.60 9.57
C ASP A 64 10.82 9.55 8.55
N MET A 65 11.17 8.37 9.05
CA MET A 65 11.65 7.24 8.24
C MET A 65 10.83 6.01 8.55
N THR A 66 10.45 5.28 7.53
CA THR A 66 9.76 4.00 7.69
C THR A 66 10.45 2.95 6.84
N LEU A 67 10.81 1.84 7.47
CA LEU A 67 11.22 0.60 6.81
C LEU A 67 10.10 -0.41 7.01
N LYS A 68 9.62 -1.03 5.94
CA LYS A 68 8.59 -2.07 5.99
C LYS A 68 8.98 -3.23 5.09
N GLY A 69 8.66 -4.42 5.52
CA GLY A 69 8.84 -5.62 4.72
C GLY A 69 7.65 -6.54 4.89
N GLY A 70 7.35 -7.32 3.88
CA GLY A 70 6.24 -8.23 3.95
C GLY A 70 6.40 -9.43 3.03
N PHE A 71 5.58 -10.41 3.32
CA PHE A 71 5.51 -11.68 2.64
C PHE A 71 4.05 -12.01 2.34
N GLY A 72 3.79 -12.39 1.09
CA GLY A 72 2.53 -12.93 0.64
C GLY A 72 2.72 -14.37 0.14
N TYR A 73 1.84 -15.25 0.52
CA TYR A 73 1.79 -16.61 0.01
C TYR A 73 0.36 -16.94 -0.42
N TYR A 74 0.23 -17.50 -1.60
CA TYR A 74 -1.02 -18.03 -2.06
C TYR A 74 -0.80 -19.43 -2.62
N ASN A 75 -1.67 -20.35 -2.24
CA ASN A 75 -1.72 -21.71 -2.78
C ASN A 75 -3.17 -22.17 -2.89
N ALA A 76 -3.48 -22.91 -3.96
CA ALA A 76 -4.76 -23.56 -4.09
C ALA A 76 -4.57 -25.02 -4.56
N SER A 77 -5.37 -25.91 -4.00
CA SER A 77 -5.45 -27.31 -4.38
C SER A 77 -6.84 -27.59 -4.95
N ASN A 78 -6.90 -28.24 -6.07
CA ASN A 78 -8.12 -28.59 -6.79
C ASN A 78 -8.32 -30.10 -6.85
N SER A 79 -9.58 -30.55 -6.82
CA SER A 79 -9.89 -31.97 -6.95
C SER A 79 -9.80 -32.49 -8.39
N LEU A 80 -9.93 -31.57 -9.37
CA LEU A 80 -9.77 -31.91 -10.78
C LEU A 80 -8.33 -31.62 -11.23
N PRO A 81 -7.63 -32.59 -11.85
CA PRO A 81 -6.27 -32.41 -12.33
C PRO A 81 -6.11 -31.31 -13.39
N SER A 82 -7.18 -31.01 -14.13
CA SER A 82 -7.23 -29.97 -15.14
C SER A 82 -7.23 -28.55 -14.54
N ALA A 83 -7.53 -28.40 -13.25
CA ALA A 83 -7.59 -27.13 -12.54
C ALA A 83 -6.32 -26.89 -11.70
N VAL A 84 -5.16 -26.83 -12.36
CA VAL A 84 -3.88 -26.61 -11.67
C VAL A 84 -3.70 -25.12 -11.37
N THR A 85 -3.42 -24.79 -10.12
CA THR A 85 -3.08 -23.45 -9.69
C THR A 85 -1.68 -23.46 -9.06
N PRO A 86 -0.72 -22.70 -9.61
CA PRO A 86 0.62 -22.64 -9.03
C PRO A 86 0.58 -21.91 -7.68
N ALA A 87 1.46 -22.33 -6.76
CA ALA A 87 1.70 -21.59 -5.53
C ALA A 87 2.52 -20.33 -5.83
N THR A 88 2.05 -19.17 -5.37
CA THR A 88 2.77 -17.90 -5.54
C THR A 88 3.33 -17.40 -4.22
N LYS A 89 4.44 -16.69 -4.33
CA LYS A 89 5.15 -16.06 -3.22
C LYS A 89 5.54 -14.65 -3.65
N ASP A 90 5.13 -13.69 -2.85
CA ASP A 90 5.43 -12.28 -3.05
C ASP A 90 6.17 -11.75 -1.83
N TYR A 91 7.27 -11.05 -2.06
CA TYR A 91 8.03 -10.38 -1.02
C TYR A 91 8.17 -8.92 -1.39
N PHE A 92 8.11 -8.05 -0.41
CA PHE A 92 8.45 -6.66 -0.61
C PHE A 92 9.30 -6.11 0.53
N LEU A 93 10.13 -5.14 0.18
CA LEU A 93 10.86 -4.29 1.11
C LEU A 93 10.67 -2.85 0.68
N GLY A 94 10.08 -2.04 1.55
CA GLY A 94 9.79 -0.63 1.30
C GLY A 94 10.51 0.25 2.30
N TYR A 95 11.07 1.36 1.81
CA TYR A 95 11.68 2.41 2.61
C TYR A 95 11.09 3.75 2.20
N THR A 96 10.66 4.54 3.17
CA THR A 96 10.25 5.93 2.97
C THR A 96 11.00 6.84 3.91
N THR A 97 11.33 8.04 3.46
CA THR A 97 11.98 9.06 4.28
C THR A 97 11.44 10.44 3.97
N ASN A 98 11.22 11.23 5.02
CA ASN A 98 10.87 12.65 4.93
C ASN A 98 11.81 13.40 5.88
N LEU A 99 12.59 14.30 5.31
CA LEU A 99 13.57 15.09 6.03
C LEU A 99 13.21 16.58 5.92
N THR A 100 13.03 17.23 7.05
CA THR A 100 12.94 18.69 7.11
C THR A 100 14.35 19.24 7.28
N LEU A 101 14.80 19.99 6.30
CA LEU A 101 16.14 20.57 6.24
C LEU A 101 16.10 22.06 6.66
N PRO A 102 17.25 22.64 7.01
CA PRO A 102 17.34 24.07 7.28
C PRO A 102 16.88 24.93 6.10
N LEU A 103 16.66 26.22 6.34
CA LEU A 103 16.33 27.24 5.33
C LEU A 103 15.02 26.98 4.56
N GLY A 104 14.14 26.10 5.04
CA GLY A 104 12.86 25.82 4.39
C GLY A 104 12.90 24.72 3.34
N PHE A 105 14.00 24.00 3.22
CA PHE A 105 14.07 22.80 2.38
C PHE A 105 13.45 21.59 3.06
N ALA A 106 12.92 20.66 2.25
CA ALA A 106 12.58 19.32 2.70
C ALA A 106 12.86 18.31 1.57
N PHE A 107 13.31 17.14 1.97
CA PHE A 107 13.57 16.01 1.08
C PHE A 107 12.58 14.90 1.38
N GLU A 108 12.05 14.27 0.34
CA GLU A 108 11.26 13.04 0.41
C GLU A 108 11.89 11.97 -0.48
N GLY A 109 11.93 10.74 0.02
CA GLY A 109 12.44 9.59 -0.70
C GLY A 109 11.59 8.38 -0.47
N GLU A 110 11.40 7.58 -1.50
CA GLU A 110 10.68 6.32 -1.45
C GLU A 110 11.39 5.28 -2.32
N ALA A 111 11.66 4.12 -1.76
CA ALA A 111 12.18 2.97 -2.48
C ALA A 111 11.33 1.75 -2.13
N THR A 112 10.88 1.00 -3.12
CA THR A 112 10.15 -0.25 -2.91
C THR A 112 10.72 -1.32 -3.84
N TYR A 113 11.27 -2.37 -3.25
CA TYR A 113 11.65 -3.58 -3.94
C TYR A 113 10.56 -4.63 -3.78
N THR A 114 10.14 -5.22 -4.87
CA THR A 114 9.15 -6.32 -4.86
C THR A 114 9.71 -7.47 -5.69
N THR A 115 9.57 -8.68 -5.19
CA THR A 115 9.90 -9.90 -5.92
C THR A 115 8.74 -10.88 -5.85
N SER A 116 8.31 -11.41 -7.00
CA SER A 116 7.17 -12.29 -7.18
C SER A 116 7.62 -13.59 -7.83
N ARG A 117 7.24 -14.71 -7.26
CA ARG A 117 7.65 -16.06 -7.70
C ARG A 117 6.46 -17.02 -7.74
N GLY A 118 6.57 -18.04 -8.57
CA GLY A 118 5.52 -19.07 -8.73
C GLY A 118 4.45 -18.68 -9.75
N TYR A 119 4.63 -17.58 -10.46
CA TYR A 119 3.78 -17.18 -11.57
C TYR A 119 4.16 -17.92 -12.85
N ALA A 120 3.34 -17.87 -13.88
CA ALA A 120 3.63 -18.48 -15.17
C ALA A 120 4.95 -17.94 -15.74
N ALA A 121 5.52 -18.66 -16.71
CA ALA A 121 6.78 -18.26 -17.35
C ALA A 121 6.69 -16.83 -17.90
N GLY A 122 7.65 -15.98 -17.55
CA GLY A 122 7.68 -14.57 -17.92
C GLY A 122 6.96 -13.62 -16.96
N TYR A 123 6.20 -14.12 -15.98
CA TYR A 123 5.45 -13.28 -15.02
C TYR A 123 6.04 -13.27 -13.60
N ASN A 124 7.08 -14.04 -13.35
CA ASN A 124 7.93 -13.81 -12.18
C ASN A 124 8.59 -12.44 -12.32
N GLN A 125 8.54 -11.62 -11.26
CA GLN A 125 8.98 -10.24 -11.34
C GLN A 125 10.00 -9.92 -10.25
N ASP A 126 10.95 -9.07 -10.63
CA ASP A 126 11.80 -8.32 -9.70
C ASP A 126 11.67 -6.85 -10.10
N GLN A 127 11.27 -6.01 -9.17
CA GLN A 127 11.01 -4.61 -9.43
C GLN A 127 11.55 -3.74 -8.30
N LEU A 128 12.33 -2.73 -8.64
CA LEU A 128 12.77 -1.68 -7.72
C LEU A 128 12.20 -0.34 -8.19
N LEU A 129 11.21 0.16 -7.49
CA LEU A 129 10.66 1.49 -7.70
C LEU A 129 11.39 2.48 -6.79
N LEU A 130 11.92 3.53 -7.38
CA LEU A 130 12.61 4.61 -6.68
C LEU A 130 11.98 5.95 -7.05
N SER A 131 11.60 6.73 -6.05
CA SER A 131 11.08 8.09 -6.22
C SER A 131 11.77 9.02 -5.23
N ALA A 132 12.05 10.25 -5.65
CA ALA A 132 12.65 11.25 -4.78
C ALA A 132 12.10 12.64 -5.09
N GLY A 133 12.02 13.49 -4.07
CA GLY A 133 11.52 14.84 -4.20
C GLY A 133 12.30 15.82 -3.31
N LEU A 134 12.46 17.02 -3.81
CA LEU A 134 13.02 18.15 -3.07
C LEU A 134 12.01 19.29 -3.11
N SER A 135 11.73 19.87 -1.97
CA SER A 135 10.84 21.02 -1.84
C SER A 135 11.53 22.18 -1.13
N TYR A 136 11.15 23.39 -1.51
CA TYR A 136 11.59 24.62 -0.89
C TYR A 136 10.39 25.48 -0.53
N SER A 137 10.25 25.79 0.76
CA SER A 137 9.18 26.63 1.29
C SER A 137 9.71 28.03 1.59
N PHE A 138 9.08 29.04 1.01
CA PHE A 138 9.48 30.44 1.07
C PHE A 138 8.26 31.33 1.36
N LEU A 139 8.46 32.64 1.37
CA LEU A 139 7.55 33.68 1.87
C LEU A 139 7.34 33.63 3.40
N ALA A 140 6.87 34.76 3.94
CA ALA A 140 6.56 34.86 5.36
C ALA A 140 5.57 33.76 5.78
N GLY A 141 5.88 33.04 6.86
CA GLY A 141 5.09 31.90 7.31
C GLY A 141 5.18 30.67 6.43
N LYS A 142 6.16 30.59 5.51
CA LYS A 142 6.34 29.47 4.57
C LYS A 142 5.07 29.18 3.75
N LYS A 143 4.40 30.25 3.31
CA LYS A 143 3.12 30.15 2.59
C LYS A 143 3.23 29.61 1.18
N ALA A 144 4.37 29.74 0.53
CA ALA A 144 4.61 29.19 -0.81
C ALA A 144 5.63 28.06 -0.75
N THR A 145 5.41 27.01 -1.51
CA THR A 145 6.32 25.87 -1.64
C THR A 145 6.44 25.50 -3.11
N ILE A 146 7.66 25.36 -3.59
CA ILE A 146 7.97 24.72 -4.85
C ILE A 146 8.50 23.32 -4.52
N ARG A 147 7.99 22.31 -5.22
CA ARG A 147 8.43 20.91 -5.08
C ARG A 147 8.72 20.33 -6.45
N LEU A 148 9.90 19.76 -6.62
CA LEU A 148 10.26 18.92 -7.74
C LEU A 148 10.26 17.46 -7.26
N LYS A 149 9.50 16.59 -7.88
CA LYS A 149 9.44 15.15 -7.55
C LYS A 149 9.62 14.31 -8.80
N GLY A 150 10.58 13.39 -8.76
CA GLY A 150 10.80 12.36 -9.76
C GLY A 150 10.18 11.04 -9.31
N TYR A 151 9.48 10.39 -10.22
CA TYR A 151 8.82 9.11 -10.02
C TYR A 151 9.46 8.05 -10.88
N ASP A 152 9.59 6.85 -10.34
CA ASP A 152 10.17 5.69 -11.01
C ASP A 152 11.50 6.03 -11.69
N LEU A 153 12.45 6.59 -10.91
CA LEU A 153 13.73 7.10 -11.41
C LEU A 153 14.54 6.05 -12.17
N LEU A 154 14.33 4.77 -11.86
CA LEU A 154 14.99 3.63 -12.52
C LEU A 154 14.24 3.11 -13.74
N ASN A 155 13.03 3.64 -14.01
CA ASN A 155 12.15 3.20 -15.09
C ASN A 155 11.88 1.68 -15.05
N SER A 156 11.59 1.18 -13.86
CA SER A 156 11.43 -0.25 -13.60
C SER A 156 9.98 -0.69 -13.42
N ARG A 157 9.03 0.23 -13.54
CA ARG A 157 7.60 -0.07 -13.40
C ARG A 157 7.13 -1.03 -14.49
N ARG A 158 6.46 -2.08 -14.05
CA ARG A 158 5.86 -3.08 -14.93
C ARG A 158 4.39 -2.78 -15.15
N SER A 159 3.91 -3.09 -16.36
CA SER A 159 2.52 -2.86 -16.80
C SER A 159 1.69 -4.14 -16.88
N ILE A 160 2.33 -5.30 -16.70
CA ILE A 160 1.69 -6.61 -16.86
C ILE A 160 1.71 -7.33 -15.52
N TYR A 161 0.53 -7.80 -15.09
CA TYR A 161 0.34 -8.55 -13.85
C TYR A 161 -0.44 -9.83 -14.13
N GLN A 162 -0.12 -10.89 -13.41
CA GLN A 162 -0.91 -12.10 -13.39
C GLN A 162 -1.65 -12.18 -12.07
N ASN A 163 -2.97 -12.26 -12.13
CA ASN A 163 -3.81 -12.51 -10.96
C ASN A 163 -4.24 -13.97 -10.94
N ILE A 164 -3.95 -14.64 -9.84
CA ILE A 164 -4.23 -16.09 -9.66
C ILE A 164 -5.25 -16.25 -8.54
N THR A 165 -6.29 -16.99 -8.86
CA THR A 165 -7.30 -17.45 -7.89
C THR A 165 -7.33 -18.98 -7.86
N ALA A 166 -8.16 -19.57 -6.99
CA ALA A 166 -8.33 -21.03 -6.94
C ALA A 166 -8.81 -21.65 -8.27
N MET A 167 -9.40 -20.84 -9.17
CA MET A 167 -10.10 -21.32 -10.36
C MET A 167 -9.71 -20.61 -11.64
N SER A 168 -8.99 -19.51 -11.55
CA SER A 168 -8.64 -18.71 -12.72
C SER A 168 -7.24 -18.13 -12.59
N SER A 169 -6.61 -17.95 -13.73
CA SER A 169 -5.41 -17.15 -13.89
C SER A 169 -5.71 -16.10 -14.96
N THR A 170 -5.72 -14.85 -14.55
CA THR A 170 -6.02 -13.71 -15.42
C THR A 170 -4.77 -12.89 -15.62
N LEU A 171 -4.45 -12.61 -16.88
CA LEU A 171 -3.41 -11.67 -17.25
C LEU A 171 -4.03 -10.29 -17.37
N GLU A 172 -3.49 -9.33 -16.64
CA GLU A 172 -3.90 -7.94 -16.72
C GLU A 172 -2.72 -7.10 -17.25
N GLU A 173 -2.95 -6.44 -18.37
CA GLU A 173 -2.02 -5.47 -18.94
C GLU A 173 -2.62 -4.07 -18.78
N SER A 174 -1.87 -3.17 -18.12
CA SER A 174 -2.30 -1.80 -17.91
C SER A 174 -1.28 -0.83 -18.50
N ASN A 175 -1.77 0.25 -19.09
CA ASN A 175 -0.88 1.31 -19.55
C ASN A 175 -0.39 2.11 -18.33
N THR A 176 0.91 2.03 -18.03
CA THR A 176 1.52 2.73 -16.90
C THR A 176 2.47 3.81 -17.40
N LEU A 177 2.46 4.96 -16.71
CA LEU A 177 3.52 5.94 -16.90
C LEU A 177 4.84 5.35 -16.35
N GLY A 178 5.86 5.35 -17.18
CA GLY A 178 7.23 5.04 -16.76
C GLY A 178 7.82 6.18 -15.93
N ARG A 179 9.12 6.43 -16.09
CA ARG A 179 9.82 7.51 -15.40
C ARG A 179 9.30 8.89 -15.82
N TYR A 180 8.93 9.72 -14.85
CA TYR A 180 8.54 11.12 -15.08
C TYR A 180 8.90 12.00 -13.89
N ALA A 181 8.91 13.31 -14.10
CA ALA A 181 9.07 14.31 -13.04
C ALA A 181 7.90 15.28 -13.04
N MET A 182 7.56 15.79 -11.86
CA MET A 182 6.52 16.80 -11.67
C MET A 182 7.07 17.97 -10.88
N LEU A 183 6.74 19.17 -11.34
CA LEU A 183 6.94 20.41 -10.62
C LEU A 183 5.61 20.86 -10.02
N HIS A 184 5.57 21.03 -8.71
CA HIS A 184 4.40 21.49 -7.98
C HIS A 184 4.67 22.89 -7.43
N PHE A 185 3.68 23.77 -7.57
CA PHE A 185 3.62 25.02 -6.84
C PHE A 185 2.44 24.97 -5.87
N ILE A 186 2.70 25.13 -4.58
CA ILE A 186 1.71 25.05 -3.51
C ILE A 186 1.69 26.38 -2.80
N TYR A 187 0.52 27.03 -2.74
CA TYR A 187 0.34 28.25 -1.97
C TYR A 187 -0.74 28.04 -0.91
N ARG A 188 -0.43 28.41 0.34
CA ARG A 188 -1.37 28.36 1.46
C ARG A 188 -1.99 29.74 1.62
N PHE A 189 -3.26 29.83 1.34
CA PHE A 189 -4.05 31.00 1.70
C PHE A 189 -4.31 30.97 3.20
N ASP A 190 -4.11 32.09 3.89
CA ASP A 190 -4.63 32.21 5.23
C ASP A 190 -6.15 32.13 5.13
N SER A 191 -6.78 31.37 6.01
CA SER A 191 -8.25 31.37 6.10
C SER A 191 -8.68 32.83 6.24
N PHE A 192 -9.58 33.27 5.38
CA PHE A 192 -10.29 34.53 5.60
C PHE A 192 -10.79 34.52 7.02
N SER A 193 -10.39 35.49 7.82
CA SER A 193 -10.95 35.72 9.16
C SER A 193 -12.37 36.29 9.01
N GLY A 194 -13.23 35.52 8.39
CA GLY A 194 -14.68 35.63 8.39
C GLY A 194 -15.20 34.75 9.51
N GLY A 195 -15.09 35.24 10.68
CA GLY A 195 -15.90 35.09 11.87
C GLY A 195 -16.72 33.81 12.12
N ALA A 196 -16.23 32.59 11.89
CA ALA A 196 -16.77 31.43 12.58
C ALA A 196 -15.74 30.98 13.61
N SER A 197 -15.92 31.35 14.84
CA SER A 197 -15.16 30.85 15.97
C SER A 197 -15.28 29.32 16.03
N ARG A 198 -14.20 28.64 16.36
CA ARG A 198 -14.20 27.18 16.58
C ARG A 198 -15.26 26.71 17.60
N SER A 199 -15.82 27.66 18.38
CA SER A 199 -16.96 27.47 19.27
C SER A 199 -18.29 27.30 18.50
N ASP A 200 -18.43 27.88 17.32
CA ASP A 200 -19.67 27.81 16.55
C ASP A 200 -19.84 26.48 15.79
N LEU A 201 -18.72 25.84 15.42
CA LEU A 201 -18.72 24.51 14.83
C LEU A 201 -19.05 23.38 15.83
N LYS A 202 -18.88 23.63 17.13
CA LYS A 202 -19.26 22.67 18.16
C LYS A 202 -20.75 22.69 18.52
N ARG A 203 -21.52 23.68 18.05
CA ARG A 203 -22.96 23.84 18.37
C ARG A 203 -23.89 23.20 17.34
N GLN A 204 -23.41 22.78 16.17
CA GLN A 204 -24.23 22.00 15.27
C GLN A 204 -23.92 20.51 15.48
N GLY A 205 -24.56 19.95 16.49
CA GLY A 205 -24.72 18.50 16.59
C GLY A 205 -25.46 17.96 15.35
N PRO A 206 -25.29 16.70 14.98
CA PRO A 206 -26.05 16.12 13.90
C PRO A 206 -27.54 16.29 14.15
N PRO A 207 -28.36 16.58 13.13
CA PRO A 207 -29.82 16.69 13.30
C PRO A 207 -30.34 15.38 13.90
N GLY A 208 -31.12 15.51 14.94
CA GLY A 208 -31.81 14.38 15.58
C GLY A 208 -32.68 13.64 14.57
N PRO A 209 -32.98 12.35 14.79
CA PRO A 209 -33.88 11.60 13.93
C PRO A 209 -35.23 12.29 13.86
N PRO A 210 -35.90 12.26 12.70
CA PRO A 210 -37.22 12.86 12.52
C PRO A 210 -38.21 12.21 13.50
N PRO A 211 -39.17 12.98 14.04
CA PRO A 211 -40.22 12.41 14.87
C PRO A 211 -41.09 11.49 14.00
N PHE A 212 -41.47 10.37 14.57
CA PHE A 212 -42.32 9.34 13.96
C PHE A 212 -43.65 9.90 13.50
#